data_7dbb31a37d7b88dd54987184ac56f1a6
#
_entry.id   7dbb31a37d7b88dd54987184ac56f1a6
#
_cell.length_a   1.000
_cell.length_b   1.000
_cell.length_c   1.000
_cell.angle_alpha   90.00
_cell.angle_beta   90.00
_cell.angle_gamma   90.00
#
_symmetry.space_group_name_H-M   'P 1'
#
loop_
_entity.id
_entity.type
_entity.pdbx_description
1 polymer ?
#
loop_
_entity_poly.entity_id
_entity_poly.type
_entity_poly.pdbx_seq_one_letter_code
_entity_poly.pdbx_strand_id
1 'polypeptide(L)'
;MASHFTEFEKACNDSIGRDKRLSRPLYFLNIALTVAKRSTCLRRRYGAILVSPDDHIISTGYAGAPAGVANCCDVGECQRELLNVPPGERYELCMSVHAEQNAIIQAGPKARGTTLYLMGFHVETGELSTNGPCLLCLKMMQNAGVDSVMMYDEKTL
;
A
#
# COMPACT_ATOMS: atom_id res chain seq x y z
N MET A 1 -0.68 2.20 25.02
CA MET A 1 -0.44 3.10 23.88
C MET A 1 -1.46 2.75 22.80
N ALA A 2 -2.24 3.71 22.31
CA ALA A 2 -3.06 3.49 21.14
C ALA A 2 -2.12 3.19 19.96
N SER A 3 -2.43 2.19 19.13
CA SER A 3 -1.62 1.92 17.94
C SER A 3 -1.76 3.09 16.96
N HIS A 4 -0.73 3.40 16.19
CA HIS A 4 -0.77 4.43 15.12
C HIS A 4 -1.95 4.22 14.15
N PHE A 5 -2.39 2.98 14.00
CA PHE A 5 -3.60 2.62 13.25
C PHE A 5 -4.85 3.27 13.84
N THR A 6 -5.01 3.21 15.16
CA THR A 6 -6.15 3.80 15.88
C THR A 6 -6.11 5.33 15.80
N GLU A 7 -4.93 5.93 15.86
CA GLU A 7 -4.75 7.39 15.73
C GLU A 7 -5.10 7.87 14.33
N PHE A 8 -4.67 7.14 13.29
CA PHE A 8 -5.04 7.45 11.91
C PHE A 8 -6.55 7.33 11.67
N GLU A 9 -7.19 6.26 12.13
CA GLU A 9 -8.64 6.09 12.02
C GLU A 9 -9.39 7.19 12.78
N LYS A 10 -8.89 7.58 13.96
CA LYS A 10 -9.44 8.68 14.74
C LYS A 10 -9.32 10.00 13.99
N ALA A 11 -8.15 10.32 13.44
CA ALA A 11 -7.96 11.55 12.65
C ALA A 11 -8.90 11.61 11.45
N CYS A 12 -9.13 10.47 10.76
CA CYS A 12 -10.13 10.38 9.70
C CYS A 12 -11.54 10.66 10.21
N ASN A 13 -11.92 10.10 11.35
CA ASN A 13 -13.25 10.29 11.93
C ASN A 13 -13.45 11.70 12.49
N ASP A 14 -12.45 12.27 13.14
CA ASP A 14 -12.51 13.65 13.69
C ASP A 14 -12.60 14.71 12.58
N SER A 15 -12.19 14.36 11.35
CA SER A 15 -12.31 15.22 10.17
C SER A 15 -13.70 15.19 9.53
N ILE A 16 -14.63 14.37 10.03
CA ILE A 16 -16.00 14.27 9.51
C ILE A 16 -16.92 15.15 10.34
N GLY A 17 -17.52 16.14 9.70
CA GLY A 17 -18.46 17.05 10.34
C GLY A 17 -19.16 17.91 9.30
N ARG A 18 -20.16 18.70 9.75
CA ARG A 18 -20.99 19.51 8.84
C ARG A 18 -20.14 20.47 7.98
N ASP A 19 -19.05 21.02 8.55
CA ASP A 19 -18.15 21.99 7.92
C ASP A 19 -16.74 21.44 7.67
N LYS A 20 -16.55 20.13 7.85
CA LYS A 20 -15.25 19.49 7.71
C LYS A 20 -15.35 18.31 6.75
N ARG A 21 -14.35 18.17 5.91
CA ARG A 21 -14.13 17.00 5.05
C ARG A 21 -12.69 16.54 5.21
N LEU A 22 -12.42 15.27 4.95
CA LEU A 22 -11.05 14.76 4.88
C LEU A 22 -10.20 15.61 3.94
N SER A 23 -8.97 15.89 4.34
CA SER A 23 -7.99 16.45 3.43
C SER A 23 -7.76 15.48 2.26
N ARG A 24 -7.36 16.01 1.10
CA ARG A 24 -7.11 15.18 -0.08
C ARG A 24 -6.12 14.04 0.19
N PRO A 25 -4.96 14.26 0.85
CA PRO A 25 -4.04 13.17 1.18
C PRO A 25 -4.68 12.13 2.09
N LEU A 26 -5.33 12.53 3.18
CA LEU A 26 -5.97 11.60 4.12
C LEU A 26 -7.07 10.76 3.45
N TYR A 27 -7.86 11.36 2.56
CA TYR A 27 -8.90 10.65 1.83
C TYR A 27 -8.31 9.50 1.01
N PHE A 28 -7.29 9.77 0.20
CA PHE A 28 -6.68 8.74 -0.65
C PHE A 28 -5.84 7.74 0.14
N LEU A 29 -5.15 8.15 1.21
CA LEU A 29 -4.45 7.24 2.10
C LEU A 29 -5.42 6.29 2.81
N ASN A 30 -6.59 6.76 3.23
CA ASN A 30 -7.61 5.90 3.85
C ASN A 30 -8.16 4.85 2.86
N ILE A 31 -8.35 5.22 1.60
CA ILE A 31 -8.72 4.26 0.54
C ILE A 31 -7.59 3.24 0.33
N ALA A 32 -6.34 3.69 0.25
CA ALA A 32 -5.19 2.79 0.12
C ALA A 32 -5.07 1.82 1.32
N LEU A 33 -5.37 2.28 2.55
CA LEU A 33 -5.44 1.44 3.74
C LEU A 33 -6.55 0.39 3.63
N THR A 34 -7.72 0.76 3.11
CA THR A 34 -8.81 -0.18 2.85
C THR A 34 -8.40 -1.24 1.83
N VAL A 35 -7.68 -0.85 0.78
CA VAL A 35 -7.09 -1.78 -0.19
C VAL A 35 -6.06 -2.70 0.48
N ALA A 36 -5.22 -2.17 1.39
CA ALA A 36 -4.24 -2.95 2.14
C ALA A 36 -4.88 -4.07 2.98
N LYS A 37 -6.09 -3.86 3.50
CA LYS A 37 -6.84 -4.88 4.27
C LYS A 37 -7.16 -6.13 3.42
N ARG A 38 -7.17 -6.02 2.09
CA ARG A 38 -7.33 -7.15 1.17
C ARG A 38 -6.04 -7.92 0.91
N SER A 39 -4.88 -7.39 1.28
CA SER A 39 -3.58 -8.06 1.08
C SER A 39 -3.54 -9.43 1.77
N THR A 40 -2.85 -10.35 1.14
CA THR A 40 -2.73 -11.76 1.57
C THR A 40 -1.39 -12.07 2.25
N CYS A 41 -0.54 -11.05 2.45
CA CYS A 41 0.72 -11.21 3.15
C CYS A 41 0.51 -11.46 4.65
N LEU A 42 1.27 -12.41 5.21
CA LEU A 42 1.22 -12.76 6.64
C LEU A 42 1.99 -11.78 7.54
N ARG A 43 2.88 -10.98 6.97
CA ARG A 43 3.79 -10.11 7.73
C ARG A 43 3.38 -8.65 7.69
N ARG A 44 3.25 -8.12 6.48
CA ARG A 44 2.93 -6.70 6.22
C ARG A 44 1.94 -6.61 5.09
N ARG A 45 0.82 -5.99 5.33
CA ARG A 45 -0.21 -5.77 4.33
C ARG A 45 -0.07 -4.39 3.73
N TYR A 46 0.09 -4.34 2.41
CA TYR A 46 0.19 -3.09 1.67
C TYR A 46 -0.92 -2.98 0.64
N GLY A 47 -1.41 -1.76 0.49
CA GLY A 47 -2.32 -1.36 -0.57
C GLY A 47 -1.85 -0.06 -1.20
N ALA A 48 -2.01 0.02 -2.51
CA ALA A 48 -1.66 1.18 -3.32
C ALA A 48 -2.84 1.58 -4.19
N ILE A 49 -2.99 2.87 -4.43
CA ILE A 49 -3.90 3.41 -5.43
C ILE A 49 -3.16 4.42 -6.29
N LEU A 50 -3.46 4.44 -7.58
CA LEU A 50 -3.01 5.45 -8.51
C LEU A 50 -4.13 6.46 -8.76
N VAL A 51 -3.84 7.73 -8.55
CA VAL A 51 -4.80 8.83 -8.65
C VAL A 51 -4.33 9.82 -9.70
N SER A 52 -5.22 10.18 -10.63
CA SER A 52 -4.94 11.19 -11.66
C SER A 52 -4.85 12.60 -11.06
N PRO A 53 -4.30 13.58 -11.80
CA PRO A 53 -4.31 14.99 -11.39
C PRO A 53 -5.73 15.54 -11.11
N ASP A 54 -6.75 14.96 -11.76
CA ASP A 54 -8.16 15.33 -11.59
C ASP A 54 -8.87 14.56 -10.47
N ASP A 55 -8.12 13.97 -9.55
CA ASP A 55 -8.64 13.23 -8.38
C ASP A 55 -9.44 11.95 -8.70
N HIS A 56 -9.27 11.38 -9.90
CA HIS A 56 -9.86 10.10 -10.22
C HIS A 56 -8.93 8.93 -9.84
N ILE A 57 -9.47 7.93 -9.16
CA ILE A 57 -8.75 6.68 -8.91
C ILE A 57 -8.68 5.91 -10.23
N ILE A 58 -7.46 5.71 -10.72
CA ILE A 58 -7.18 5.01 -11.98
C ILE A 58 -7.12 3.50 -11.74
N SER A 59 -6.47 3.10 -10.66
CA SER A 59 -6.30 1.69 -10.32
C SER A 59 -6.03 1.50 -8.84
N THR A 60 -6.17 0.27 -8.38
CA THR A 60 -5.80 -0.17 -7.04
C THR A 60 -4.89 -1.39 -7.15
N GLY A 61 -4.08 -1.62 -6.12
CA GLY A 61 -3.27 -2.83 -6.00
C GLY A 61 -3.03 -3.17 -4.55
N TYR A 62 -3.06 -4.43 -4.20
CA TYR A 62 -2.65 -4.91 -2.88
C TYR A 62 -1.56 -5.98 -3.03
N ALA A 63 -0.76 -6.17 -1.99
CA ALA A 63 0.27 -7.20 -1.99
C ALA A 63 -0.37 -8.58 -1.90
N GLY A 64 -0.11 -9.44 -2.89
CA GLY A 64 -0.68 -10.77 -2.98
C GLY A 64 -0.01 -11.62 -4.06
N ALA A 65 -0.21 -12.93 -4.02
CA ALA A 65 0.32 -13.83 -5.03
C ALA A 65 -0.24 -13.51 -6.42
N PRO A 66 0.48 -13.88 -7.49
CA PRO A 66 -0.05 -13.78 -8.86
C PRO A 66 -1.37 -14.55 -9.02
N ALA A 67 -2.20 -14.12 -9.95
CA ALA A 67 -3.46 -14.80 -10.24
C ALA A 67 -3.24 -16.29 -10.54
N GLY A 68 -4.02 -17.15 -9.89
CA GLY A 68 -3.93 -18.60 -10.02
C GLY A 68 -2.86 -19.27 -9.14
N VAL A 69 -2.10 -18.49 -8.36
CA VAL A 69 -1.13 -19.00 -7.39
C VAL A 69 -1.70 -18.87 -5.98
N ALA A 70 -1.46 -19.85 -5.11
CA ALA A 70 -1.91 -19.83 -3.72
C ALA A 70 -1.25 -18.66 -2.97
N ASN A 71 -2.03 -17.96 -2.16
CA ASN A 71 -1.55 -16.85 -1.36
C ASN A 71 -0.84 -17.34 -0.08
N CYS A 72 0.02 -16.51 0.50
CA CYS A 72 0.66 -16.83 1.77
C CYS A 72 -0.35 -17.14 2.88
N CYS A 73 -1.48 -16.42 2.95
CA CYS A 73 -2.54 -16.70 3.93
C CYS A 73 -3.27 -18.02 3.68
N ASP A 74 -3.32 -18.53 2.44
CA ASP A 74 -3.94 -19.80 2.11
C ASP A 74 -3.01 -20.98 2.49
N VAL A 75 -1.70 -20.78 2.30
CA VAL A 75 -0.65 -21.75 2.65
C VAL A 75 -0.33 -21.74 4.15
N GLY A 76 -0.49 -20.58 4.82
CA GLY A 76 -0.17 -20.39 6.22
C GLY A 76 1.32 -20.16 6.52
N GLU A 77 2.15 -20.01 5.48
CA GLU A 77 3.61 -19.88 5.61
C GLU A 77 4.16 -18.74 4.74
N CYS A 78 5.20 -18.08 5.24
CA CYS A 78 5.94 -17.07 4.49
C CYS A 78 7.25 -17.68 3.96
N GLN A 79 7.37 -17.81 2.64
CA GLN A 79 8.55 -18.36 1.99
C GLN A 79 9.86 -17.67 2.41
N ARG A 80 9.82 -16.34 2.59
CA ARG A 80 11.01 -15.60 3.01
C ARG A 80 11.41 -15.87 4.47
N GLU A 81 10.44 -16.16 5.34
CA GLU A 81 10.71 -16.57 6.73
C GLU A 81 11.30 -17.99 6.77
N LEU A 82 10.72 -18.92 6.01
CA LEU A 82 11.25 -20.27 5.88
C LEU A 82 12.71 -20.29 5.40
N LEU A 83 13.06 -19.36 4.51
CA LEU A 83 14.41 -19.25 3.96
C LEU A 83 15.31 -18.31 4.80
N ASN A 84 14.85 -17.82 5.95
CA ASN A 84 15.56 -16.88 6.81
C ASN A 84 16.11 -15.63 6.06
N VAL A 85 15.33 -15.11 5.10
CA VAL A 85 15.72 -13.93 4.31
C VAL A 85 15.61 -12.67 5.15
N PRO A 86 16.69 -11.88 5.30
CA PRO A 86 16.66 -10.63 6.05
C PRO A 86 15.63 -9.63 5.50
N PRO A 87 15.11 -8.73 6.35
CA PRO A 87 14.27 -7.63 5.89
C PRO A 87 14.99 -6.76 4.85
N GLY A 88 14.28 -6.36 3.79
CA GLY A 88 14.83 -5.50 2.74
C GLY A 88 15.56 -6.22 1.61
N GLU A 89 15.84 -7.51 1.74
CA GLU A 89 16.62 -8.29 0.79
C GLU A 89 15.78 -9.31 0.03
N ARG A 90 16.28 -9.75 -1.14
CA ARG A 90 15.81 -10.89 -1.90
C ARG A 90 14.29 -10.93 -2.09
N TYR A 91 13.72 -9.83 -2.55
CA TYR A 91 12.27 -9.74 -2.80
C TYR A 91 11.79 -10.70 -3.90
N GLU A 92 12.69 -11.17 -4.77
CA GLU A 92 12.39 -12.17 -5.80
C GLU A 92 11.96 -13.54 -5.20
N LEU A 93 12.29 -13.80 -3.93
CA LEU A 93 11.86 -14.99 -3.21
C LEU A 93 10.49 -14.80 -2.52
N CYS A 94 9.90 -13.62 -2.61
CA CYS A 94 8.57 -13.38 -2.08
C CYS A 94 7.50 -13.92 -3.04
N MET A 95 6.53 -14.65 -2.51
CA MET A 95 5.39 -15.12 -3.29
C MET A 95 4.48 -13.99 -3.76
N SER A 96 4.52 -12.85 -3.07
CA SER A 96 3.63 -11.72 -3.36
C SER A 96 4.21 -10.78 -4.40
N VAL A 97 3.38 -10.39 -5.35
CA VAL A 97 3.56 -9.18 -6.15
C VAL A 97 3.24 -7.98 -5.26
N HIS A 98 4.06 -6.94 -5.29
CA HIS A 98 3.88 -5.76 -4.44
C HIS A 98 2.63 -4.97 -4.83
N ALA A 99 2.07 -4.22 -3.88
CA ALA A 99 0.87 -3.41 -4.08
C ALA A 99 1.05 -2.39 -5.21
N GLU A 100 2.20 -1.72 -5.24
CA GLU A 100 2.57 -0.73 -6.25
C GLU A 100 2.64 -1.36 -7.65
N GLN A 101 3.23 -2.54 -7.75
CA GLN A 101 3.34 -3.28 -9.01
C GLN A 101 1.96 -3.65 -9.54
N ASN A 102 1.09 -4.20 -8.69
CA ASN A 102 -0.27 -4.54 -9.06
C ASN A 102 -1.08 -3.32 -9.51
N ALA A 103 -0.93 -2.18 -8.82
CA ALA A 103 -1.59 -0.93 -9.21
C ALA A 103 -1.10 -0.44 -10.59
N ILE A 104 0.21 -0.48 -10.85
CA ILE A 104 0.81 -0.07 -12.13
C ILE A 104 0.37 -1.00 -13.27
N ILE A 105 0.41 -2.32 -13.04
CA ILE A 105 -0.01 -3.31 -14.03
C ILE A 105 -1.48 -3.08 -14.41
N GLN A 106 -2.35 -2.88 -13.44
CA GLN A 106 -3.78 -2.62 -13.68
C GLN A 106 -4.03 -1.30 -14.39
N ALA A 107 -3.27 -0.26 -14.08
CA ALA A 107 -3.40 1.05 -14.71
C ALA A 107 -2.93 1.05 -16.18
N GLY A 108 -1.89 0.24 -16.47
CA GLY A 108 -1.24 0.26 -17.77
C GLY A 108 -0.76 1.67 -18.15
N PRO A 109 -0.98 2.13 -19.40
CA PRO A 109 -0.55 3.47 -19.82
C PRO A 109 -1.13 4.64 -19.03
N LYS A 110 -2.26 4.43 -18.33
CA LYS A 110 -2.91 5.46 -17.50
C LYS A 110 -2.16 5.74 -16.20
N ALA A 111 -1.12 4.97 -15.86
CA ALA A 111 -0.26 5.24 -14.72
C ALA A 111 0.53 6.57 -14.89
N ARG A 112 0.75 7.02 -16.11
CA ARG A 112 1.53 8.23 -16.39
C ARG A 112 0.87 9.48 -15.83
N GLY A 113 1.67 10.29 -15.11
CA GLY A 113 1.22 11.55 -14.50
C GLY A 113 0.36 11.37 -13.24
N THR A 114 0.21 10.14 -12.74
CA THR A 114 -0.55 9.89 -11.52
C THR A 114 0.29 10.07 -10.26
N THR A 115 -0.38 10.28 -9.13
CA THR A 115 0.18 10.15 -7.78
C THR A 115 -0.15 8.76 -7.24
N LEU A 116 0.85 8.05 -6.73
CA LEU A 116 0.65 6.79 -6.03
C LEU A 116 0.49 7.06 -4.53
N TYR A 117 -0.63 6.61 -3.95
CA TYR A 117 -0.84 6.60 -2.51
C TYR A 117 -0.60 5.19 -1.98
N LEU A 118 0.30 5.07 -1.01
CA LEU A 118 0.72 3.79 -0.43
C LEU A 118 0.43 3.76 1.06
N MET A 119 -0.27 2.73 1.50
CA MET A 119 -0.50 2.44 2.92
C MET A 119 -0.18 0.99 3.23
N GLY A 120 0.38 0.77 4.40
CA GLY A 120 0.63 -0.58 4.88
C GLY A 120 0.59 -0.66 6.40
N PHE A 121 0.46 -1.87 6.90
CA PHE A 121 0.49 -2.15 8.33
C PHE A 121 1.11 -3.52 8.63
N HIS A 122 1.64 -3.66 9.82
CA HIS A 122 2.15 -4.91 10.35
C HIS A 122 0.99 -5.79 10.82
N VAL A 123 0.95 -7.04 10.38
CA VAL A 123 -0.16 -7.97 10.71
C VAL A 123 -0.19 -8.30 12.19
N GLU A 124 0.99 -8.48 12.79
CA GLU A 124 1.13 -8.89 14.18
C GLU A 124 0.79 -7.77 15.18
N THR A 125 1.24 -6.55 14.92
CA THR A 125 1.07 -5.41 15.84
C THR A 125 -0.09 -4.50 15.48
N GLY A 126 -0.55 -4.53 14.22
CA GLY A 126 -1.53 -3.59 13.69
C GLY A 126 -0.98 -2.18 13.48
N GLU A 127 0.34 -1.96 13.68
CA GLU A 127 0.95 -0.65 13.49
C GLU A 127 1.08 -0.29 12.02
N LEU A 128 0.83 0.97 11.69
CA LEU A 128 1.04 1.48 10.34
C LEU A 128 2.51 1.42 9.97
N SER A 129 2.78 1.04 8.74
CA SER A 129 4.13 0.99 8.21
C SER A 129 4.51 2.34 7.62
N THR A 130 5.66 2.86 8.02
CA THR A 130 6.29 4.06 7.44
C THR A 130 7.26 3.73 6.32
N ASN A 131 7.38 2.45 5.94
CA ASN A 131 8.27 2.03 4.86
C ASN A 131 7.68 2.41 3.50
N GLY A 132 8.49 3.09 2.70
CA GLY A 132 8.16 3.43 1.32
C GLY A 132 8.34 2.28 0.33
N PRO A 133 8.11 2.56 -0.96
CA PRO A 133 8.32 1.61 -2.04
C PRO A 133 9.76 1.08 -2.06
N CYS A 134 9.92 -0.22 -2.30
CA CYS A 134 11.25 -0.79 -2.51
C CYS A 134 11.86 -0.29 -3.83
N LEU A 135 13.18 -0.50 -3.99
CA LEU A 135 13.91 -0.04 -5.18
C LEU A 135 13.34 -0.59 -6.50
N LEU A 136 12.82 -1.82 -6.50
CA LEU A 136 12.19 -2.40 -7.69
C LEU A 136 10.89 -1.65 -8.04
N CYS A 137 10.05 -1.37 -7.05
CA CYS A 137 8.82 -0.61 -7.24
C CYS A 137 9.12 0.83 -7.69
N LEU A 138 10.13 1.49 -7.11
CA LEU A 138 10.54 2.83 -7.53
C LEU A 138 10.95 2.87 -9.01
N LYS A 139 11.74 1.89 -9.49
CA LYS A 139 12.12 1.79 -10.90
C LYS A 139 10.91 1.57 -11.81
N MET A 140 9.98 0.71 -11.41
CA MET A 140 8.74 0.49 -12.16
C MET A 140 7.88 1.75 -12.23
N MET A 141 7.73 2.46 -11.12
CA MET A 141 6.98 3.72 -11.04
C MET A 141 7.59 4.77 -11.96
N GLN A 142 8.91 4.94 -11.91
CA GLN A 142 9.64 5.84 -12.79
C GLN A 142 9.41 5.51 -14.27
N ASN A 143 9.56 4.24 -14.63
CA ASN A 143 9.38 3.79 -16.03
C ASN A 143 7.92 3.92 -16.48
N ALA A 144 6.95 3.70 -15.60
CA ALA A 144 5.53 3.91 -15.88
C ALA A 144 5.13 5.41 -15.96
N GLY A 145 6.00 6.31 -15.49
CA GLY A 145 5.76 7.75 -15.48
C GLY A 145 4.84 8.20 -14.36
N VAL A 146 4.82 7.47 -13.23
CA VAL A 146 4.18 7.93 -12.00
C VAL A 146 4.92 9.17 -11.50
N ASP A 147 4.18 10.23 -11.23
CA ASP A 147 4.73 11.55 -10.94
C ASP A 147 5.23 11.67 -9.50
N SER A 148 4.47 11.16 -8.54
CA SER A 148 4.78 11.29 -7.12
C SER A 148 4.25 10.12 -6.30
N VAL A 149 4.76 10.00 -5.07
CA VAL A 149 4.33 9.02 -4.07
C VAL A 149 3.92 9.76 -2.80
N MET A 150 2.75 9.41 -2.30
CA MET A 150 2.26 9.83 -1.00
C MET A 150 2.12 8.60 -0.11
N MET A 151 2.67 8.67 1.09
CA MET A 151 2.58 7.60 2.09
C MET A 151 2.28 8.20 3.45
N TYR A 152 1.91 7.33 4.38
CA TYR A 152 1.73 7.73 5.76
C TYR A 152 3.05 8.25 6.34
N ASP A 153 2.99 9.43 6.91
CA ASP A 153 4.02 10.01 7.76
C ASP A 153 3.27 10.53 9.02
N GLU A 154 3.86 10.39 10.18
CA GLU A 154 3.31 10.92 11.45
C GLU A 154 3.00 12.43 11.38
N LYS A 155 3.65 13.13 10.45
CA LYS A 155 3.39 14.56 10.18
C LYS A 155 2.19 14.81 9.27
N THR A 156 1.58 13.76 8.72
CA THR A 156 0.43 13.86 7.81
C THR A 156 -0.91 13.94 8.58
N LEU A 157 -0.88 13.69 9.87
CA LEU A 157 -1.98 13.92 10.82
C LEU A 157 -1.93 15.38 11.32
#